data_6f80a34c2f98bcbb8a5383876115ea7d
#
_entry.id   6f80a34c2f98bcbb8a5383876115ea7d
#
_cell.length_a   1.000
_cell.length_b   1.000
_cell.length_c   1.000
_cell.angle_alpha   90.00
_cell.angle_beta   90.00
_cell.angle_gamma   90.00
#
_symmetry.space_group_name_H-M   'P 1'
#
loop_
_entity.id
_entity.type
_entity.pdbx_description
1 polymer ?
#
loop_
_entity_poly.entity_id
_entity_poly.type
_entity_poly.pdbx_seq_one_letter_code
_entity_poly.pdbx_strand_id
1 'polypeptide(L)'
;MKNYTTYIMLITAALLTACTTELGRKAEKQPVKVTVAVISEAGGSESVQNYSGVLTENRSALLSFQTGGKLIKLYVKEGEKVRKGQKLATVDQTQPLNALKSAEAALAQAKDGYARLKVVHDSGALSDVKWVEMETKLQQANSMAQIARKNLEDCTLYAPFSGVVSSVNMGVGSHLLPSQGIVRLISTDTMLVKLDIPENDISYIEVGQSVDVQVLPLKGKIMKGVVARKWADADNLSHTYPVMVELPNKDGSLLTGMVCKASIHTKGVGGNMVIPYQAVQLMPDGRYVWCVESGKSTRRRVTIGDFASNGVVVTSGLAAGDSVIIDGRQKVYEGGQVSVCTKLSNN
;
A
#
# COMPACT_ATOMS: atom_id res chain seq x y z
N MET A 1 -0.05 43.49 -103.50
CA MET A 1 0.36 42.56 -102.46
C MET A 1 1.26 43.21 -101.35
N LYS A 2 1.01 44.43 -101.00
CA LYS A 2 1.91 45.17 -100.03
C LYS A 2 1.20 45.54 -98.68
N ASN A 3 -0.12 45.31 -98.54
CA ASN A 3 -0.85 45.76 -97.37
C ASN A 3 -1.23 44.60 -96.38
N TYR A 4 -1.02 43.34 -96.71
CA TYR A 4 -1.34 42.23 -95.83
C TYR A 4 -0.18 41.96 -94.81
N THR A 5 1.03 42.22 -95.15
CA THR A 5 2.13 42.00 -94.22
C THR A 5 2.19 42.97 -93.03
N THR A 6 1.67 44.22 -93.24
CA THR A 6 1.60 45.22 -92.16
C THR A 6 0.48 44.96 -91.19
N TYR A 7 -0.65 44.37 -91.63
CA TYR A 7 -1.75 43.96 -90.78
C TYR A 7 -1.44 42.69 -89.95
N ILE A 8 -0.68 41.76 -90.48
CA ILE A 8 -0.24 40.57 -89.76
C ILE A 8 0.78 40.93 -88.69
N MET A 9 1.65 41.90 -88.93
CA MET A 9 2.66 42.38 -87.97
C MET A 9 2.00 43.18 -86.82
N LEU A 10 0.91 43.90 -87.06
CA LEU A 10 0.19 44.62 -86.05
C LEU A 10 -0.70 43.68 -85.16
N ILE A 11 -1.21 42.59 -85.73
CA ILE A 11 -1.96 41.60 -84.99
C ILE A 11 -1.05 40.74 -84.12
N THR A 12 0.15 40.43 -84.56
CA THR A 12 1.13 39.69 -83.74
C THR A 12 1.70 40.53 -82.58
N ALA A 13 1.81 41.84 -82.73
CA ALA A 13 2.27 42.77 -81.71
C ALA A 13 1.20 42.95 -80.59
N ALA A 14 -0.14 42.88 -80.94
CA ALA A 14 -1.23 42.95 -79.97
C ALA A 14 -1.47 41.71 -79.12
N LEU A 15 -1.00 40.55 -79.64
CA LEU A 15 -1.09 39.28 -78.90
C LEU A 15 0.04 39.02 -77.88
N LEU A 16 1.15 39.83 -77.92
CA LEU A 16 2.28 39.71 -76.99
C LEU A 16 2.16 40.60 -75.74
N THR A 17 1.17 41.51 -75.67
CA THR A 17 0.95 42.36 -74.46
C THR A 17 -0.11 41.89 -73.51
N ALA A 18 -0.72 40.73 -73.74
CA ALA A 18 -1.75 40.19 -72.83
C ALA A 18 -1.29 39.17 -71.77
N CYS A 19 0.04 38.93 -71.64
CA CYS A 19 0.58 37.93 -70.71
C CYS A 19 1.51 38.49 -69.61
N THR A 20 1.36 39.77 -69.21
CA THR A 20 2.19 40.30 -68.12
C THR A 20 1.41 41.09 -67.10
N THR A 21 0.36 40.50 -66.50
CA THR A 21 -0.24 41.03 -65.27
C THR A 21 -0.99 39.95 -64.48
N GLU A 22 -0.24 38.90 -64.07
CA GLU A 22 -0.66 38.06 -62.92
C GLU A 22 0.55 37.42 -62.24
N LEU A 23 1.53 38.26 -61.85
CA LEU A 23 2.55 37.84 -60.88
C LEU A 23 2.42 38.72 -59.65
N GLY A 24 1.68 38.21 -58.63
CA GLY A 24 1.73 38.89 -57.36
C GLY A 24 0.50 38.84 -56.47
N ARG A 25 -0.50 37.99 -56.68
CA ARG A 25 -1.39 37.65 -55.62
C ARG A 25 -0.78 36.49 -54.81
N LYS A 26 0.01 36.81 -53.80
CA LYS A 26 0.23 35.91 -52.67
C LYS A 26 -1.17 35.47 -52.19
N ALA A 27 -1.58 34.24 -52.51
CA ALA A 27 -2.77 33.67 -51.94
C ALA A 27 -2.62 33.77 -50.41
N GLU A 28 -3.37 34.69 -49.83
CA GLU A 28 -3.45 34.80 -48.37
C GLU A 28 -4.04 33.50 -47.89
N LYS A 29 -3.17 32.57 -47.45
CA LYS A 29 -3.55 31.27 -46.98
C LYS A 29 -4.46 31.51 -45.76
N GLN A 30 -5.71 31.16 -45.86
CA GLN A 30 -6.64 31.29 -44.77
C GLN A 30 -6.05 30.57 -43.51
N PRO A 31 -6.13 31.20 -42.35
CA PRO A 31 -5.60 30.62 -41.13
C PRO A 31 -6.22 29.26 -40.85
N VAL A 32 -5.41 28.26 -40.58
CA VAL A 32 -5.85 26.92 -40.27
C VAL A 32 -6.58 26.95 -38.91
N LYS A 33 -7.81 26.49 -38.89
CA LYS A 33 -8.58 26.35 -37.64
C LYS A 33 -7.99 25.21 -36.79
N VAL A 34 -7.62 25.50 -35.55
CA VAL A 34 -7.01 24.55 -34.63
C VAL A 34 -7.67 24.59 -33.26
N THR A 35 -7.68 23.46 -32.58
CA THR A 35 -8.05 23.35 -31.16
C THR A 35 -6.77 23.27 -30.35
N VAL A 36 -6.64 24.06 -29.30
CA VAL A 36 -5.47 24.10 -28.44
C VAL A 36 -5.79 23.73 -27.01
N ALA A 37 -4.87 23.04 -26.35
CA ALA A 37 -4.81 22.96 -24.90
C ALA A 37 -3.83 24.01 -24.38
N VAL A 38 -4.26 24.80 -23.42
CA VAL A 38 -3.36 25.69 -22.69
C VAL A 38 -2.72 24.86 -21.59
N ILE A 39 -1.40 24.80 -21.60
CA ILE A 39 -0.62 24.09 -20.60
C ILE A 39 -0.64 24.95 -19.34
N SER A 40 -1.33 24.51 -18.32
CA SER A 40 -1.14 25.02 -16.97
C SER A 40 0.00 24.23 -16.31
N GLU A 41 0.77 24.89 -15.44
CA GLU A 41 1.48 24.12 -14.43
C GLU A 41 0.41 23.33 -13.70
N ALA A 42 0.32 22.04 -13.98
CA ALA A 42 -0.49 21.16 -13.16
C ALA A 42 0.13 21.25 -11.77
N GLY A 43 -0.50 22.02 -10.89
CA GLY A 43 -0.17 22.00 -9.49
C GLY A 43 -0.22 20.54 -9.07
N GLY A 44 0.96 19.93 -8.89
CA GLY A 44 1.20 18.54 -8.57
C GLY A 44 0.08 17.62 -9.08
N SER A 45 0.15 17.15 -10.31
CA SER A 45 -0.83 16.18 -10.81
C SER A 45 -0.71 14.96 -9.89
N GLU A 46 -1.74 14.71 -9.09
CA GLU A 46 -1.82 13.48 -8.31
C GLU A 46 -1.76 12.32 -9.29
N SER A 47 -0.64 11.63 -9.32
CA SER A 47 -0.57 10.39 -10.09
C SER A 47 -1.14 9.28 -9.22
N VAL A 48 -2.08 8.53 -9.76
CA VAL A 48 -2.65 7.36 -9.10
C VAL A 48 -1.90 6.14 -9.58
N GLN A 49 -1.08 5.57 -8.71
CA GLN A 49 -0.38 4.32 -8.97
C GLN A 49 -1.18 3.14 -8.43
N ASN A 50 -1.29 2.09 -9.25
CA ASN A 50 -2.06 0.91 -8.91
C ASN A 50 -1.14 -0.28 -8.68
N TYR A 51 -1.25 -0.88 -7.49
CA TYR A 51 -0.49 -2.07 -7.10
C TYR A 51 -1.41 -3.22 -6.75
N SER A 52 -1.01 -4.43 -7.11
CA SER A 52 -1.70 -5.64 -6.66
C SER A 52 -1.17 -6.05 -5.29
N GLY A 53 -2.06 -6.51 -4.42
CA GLY A 53 -1.69 -6.97 -3.09
C GLY A 53 -2.55 -8.12 -2.61
N VAL A 54 -2.13 -8.70 -1.49
CA VAL A 54 -2.82 -9.80 -0.83
C VAL A 54 -3.12 -9.42 0.61
N LEU A 55 -4.34 -9.70 1.04
CA LEU A 55 -4.74 -9.52 2.44
C LEU A 55 -4.06 -10.56 3.33
N THR A 56 -3.47 -10.09 4.41
CA THR A 56 -2.84 -10.88 5.45
C THR A 56 -3.38 -10.49 6.81
N GLU A 57 -3.24 -11.38 7.79
CA GLU A 57 -3.60 -11.07 9.16
C GLU A 57 -2.64 -10.05 9.80
N ASN A 58 -3.19 -9.16 10.63
CA ASN A 58 -2.37 -8.20 11.39
C ASN A 58 -1.57 -8.88 12.50
N ARG A 59 -2.17 -9.89 13.16
CA ARG A 59 -1.53 -10.69 14.22
C ARG A 59 -1.83 -12.15 14.01
N SER A 60 -0.81 -12.98 14.16
CA SER A 60 -0.91 -14.43 14.14
C SER A 60 -0.08 -14.99 15.30
N ALA A 61 -0.60 -15.97 16.00
CA ALA A 61 0.12 -16.70 17.03
C ALA A 61 -0.15 -18.19 16.91
N LEU A 62 0.91 -18.98 16.84
CA LEU A 62 0.84 -20.41 16.98
C LEU A 62 0.98 -20.75 18.48
N LEU A 63 -0.13 -21.10 19.10
CA LEU A 63 -0.22 -21.33 20.54
C LEU A 63 0.20 -22.74 20.89
N SER A 64 1.00 -22.86 21.95
CA SER A 64 1.54 -24.13 22.46
C SER A 64 1.47 -24.16 23.97
N PHE A 65 1.51 -25.37 24.54
CA PHE A 65 1.73 -25.54 25.97
C PHE A 65 3.23 -25.43 26.29
N GLN A 66 3.56 -24.84 27.43
CA GLN A 66 4.94 -24.80 27.93
C GLN A 66 5.35 -26.18 28.50
N THR A 67 4.39 -26.92 29.05
CA THR A 67 4.56 -28.27 29.58
C THR A 67 3.97 -29.30 28.63
N GLY A 68 4.65 -30.42 28.44
CA GLY A 68 4.09 -31.54 27.70
C GLY A 68 2.98 -32.24 28.47
N GLY A 69 2.22 -33.11 27.79
CA GLY A 69 1.16 -33.91 28.42
C GLY A 69 0.12 -34.39 27.43
N LYS A 70 -0.79 -35.23 27.91
CA LYS A 70 -1.91 -35.72 27.10
C LYS A 70 -2.96 -34.62 26.96
N LEU A 71 -3.40 -34.31 25.75
CA LEU A 71 -4.48 -33.36 25.47
C LEU A 71 -5.82 -34.00 25.91
N ILE A 72 -6.41 -33.47 26.99
CA ILE A 72 -7.65 -34.01 27.56
C ILE A 72 -8.86 -33.35 26.89
N LYS A 73 -8.80 -32.05 26.64
CA LYS A 73 -9.94 -31.32 26.09
C LYS A 73 -9.52 -30.19 25.20
N LEU A 74 -10.24 -30.07 24.10
CA LEU A 74 -10.18 -28.95 23.17
C LEU A 74 -11.55 -28.26 23.22
N TYR A 75 -11.57 -26.95 23.48
CA TYR A 75 -12.79 -26.16 23.67
C TYR A 75 -13.22 -25.41 22.45
N VAL A 76 -12.40 -25.42 21.39
CA VAL A 76 -12.57 -24.61 20.16
C VAL A 76 -12.42 -25.47 18.93
N LYS A 77 -12.99 -24.99 17.82
CA LYS A 77 -12.89 -25.59 16.49
C LYS A 77 -12.27 -24.58 15.51
N GLU A 78 -11.78 -25.08 14.38
CA GLU A 78 -11.33 -24.24 13.27
C GLU A 78 -12.48 -23.35 12.78
N GLY A 79 -12.18 -22.09 12.47
CA GLY A 79 -13.15 -21.05 12.08
C GLY A 79 -13.89 -20.40 13.24
N GLU A 80 -13.72 -20.87 14.49
CA GLU A 80 -14.44 -20.32 15.65
C GLU A 80 -13.82 -18.98 16.11
N LYS A 81 -14.70 -18.01 16.42
CA LYS A 81 -14.30 -16.73 17.03
C LYS A 81 -14.09 -16.90 18.52
N VAL A 82 -12.95 -16.43 19.01
CA VAL A 82 -12.58 -16.48 20.44
C VAL A 82 -12.27 -15.08 20.97
N ARG A 83 -12.47 -14.90 22.28
CA ARG A 83 -12.12 -13.66 22.99
C ARG A 83 -10.81 -13.81 23.73
N LYS A 84 -10.09 -12.71 23.95
CA LYS A 84 -8.91 -12.68 24.81
C LYS A 84 -9.23 -13.30 26.18
N GLY A 85 -8.36 -14.21 26.66
CA GLY A 85 -8.55 -14.93 27.93
C GLY A 85 -9.51 -16.13 27.85
N GLN A 86 -10.11 -16.43 26.70
CA GLN A 86 -10.93 -17.61 26.53
C GLN A 86 -10.07 -18.87 26.56
N LYS A 87 -10.58 -19.91 27.26
CA LYS A 87 -9.92 -21.21 27.35
C LYS A 87 -10.03 -21.94 26.02
N LEU A 88 -8.90 -22.39 25.48
CA LEU A 88 -8.81 -23.06 24.18
C LEU A 88 -8.61 -24.56 24.31
N ALA A 89 -7.72 -24.97 25.19
CA ALA A 89 -7.38 -26.39 25.39
C ALA A 89 -6.86 -26.65 26.78
N THR A 90 -6.91 -27.92 27.21
CA THR A 90 -6.39 -28.35 28.51
C THR A 90 -5.69 -29.70 28.38
N VAL A 91 -4.47 -29.80 28.90
CA VAL A 91 -3.74 -31.05 29.05
C VAL A 91 -4.03 -31.67 30.41
N ASP A 92 -3.56 -32.89 30.66
CA ASP A 92 -3.74 -33.59 31.94
C ASP A 92 -3.16 -32.78 33.10
N GLN A 93 -4.04 -32.46 34.06
CA GLN A 93 -3.75 -31.63 35.23
C GLN A 93 -3.50 -32.48 36.50
N THR A 94 -3.60 -33.80 36.44
CA THR A 94 -3.58 -34.69 37.61
C THR A 94 -2.28 -34.51 38.40
N GLN A 95 -1.13 -34.58 37.74
CA GLN A 95 0.19 -34.44 38.37
C GLN A 95 0.43 -33.00 38.89
N PRO A 96 0.23 -31.94 38.09
CA PRO A 96 0.40 -30.56 38.54
C PRO A 96 -0.53 -30.19 39.70
N LEU A 97 -1.79 -30.66 39.68
CA LEU A 97 -2.75 -30.41 40.76
C LEU A 97 -2.29 -31.04 42.08
N ASN A 98 -1.80 -32.28 42.05
CA ASN A 98 -1.28 -32.99 43.26
C ASN A 98 0.01 -32.31 43.77
N ALA A 99 0.87 -31.86 42.87
CA ALA A 99 2.07 -31.12 43.26
C ALA A 99 1.72 -29.76 43.90
N LEU A 100 0.73 -29.06 43.38
CA LEU A 100 0.24 -27.81 44.01
C LEU A 100 -0.33 -28.06 45.40
N LYS A 101 -1.18 -29.08 45.59
CA LYS A 101 -1.76 -29.44 46.92
C LYS A 101 -0.65 -29.73 47.93
N SER A 102 0.38 -30.47 47.53
CA SER A 102 1.56 -30.77 48.40
C SER A 102 2.33 -29.51 48.77
N ALA A 103 2.61 -28.63 47.79
CA ALA A 103 3.33 -27.40 48.04
C ALA A 103 2.51 -26.39 48.90
N GLU A 104 1.19 -26.34 48.72
CA GLU A 104 0.31 -25.49 49.53
C GLU A 104 0.22 -26.01 50.99
N ALA A 105 0.21 -27.34 51.22
CA ALA A 105 0.32 -27.90 52.55
C ALA A 105 1.61 -27.54 53.26
N ALA A 106 2.77 -27.66 52.56
CA ALA A 106 4.04 -27.25 53.07
C ALA A 106 4.13 -25.75 53.39
N LEU A 107 3.54 -24.91 52.52
CA LEU A 107 3.43 -23.47 52.76
C LEU A 107 2.57 -23.16 53.99
N ALA A 108 1.45 -23.85 54.16
CA ALA A 108 0.59 -23.68 55.32
C ALA A 108 1.31 -24.04 56.63
N GLN A 109 2.08 -25.17 56.63
CA GLN A 109 2.92 -25.56 57.75
C GLN A 109 3.99 -24.52 58.09
N ALA A 110 4.66 -23.98 57.05
CA ALA A 110 5.68 -22.95 57.25
C ALA A 110 5.09 -21.63 57.77
N LYS A 111 3.91 -21.25 57.30
CA LYS A 111 3.19 -20.06 57.79
C LYS A 111 2.78 -20.21 59.26
N ASP A 112 2.26 -21.38 59.67
CA ASP A 112 1.87 -21.62 61.04
C ASP A 112 3.13 -21.58 61.97
N GLY A 113 4.21 -22.27 61.57
CA GLY A 113 5.48 -22.20 62.28
C GLY A 113 6.03 -20.77 62.43
N TYR A 114 6.03 -20.02 61.33
CA TYR A 114 6.42 -18.59 61.35
C TYR A 114 5.59 -17.76 62.30
N ALA A 115 4.26 -17.93 62.29
CA ALA A 115 3.35 -17.14 63.12
C ALA A 115 3.58 -17.45 64.61
N ARG A 116 3.82 -18.69 64.97
CA ARG A 116 4.13 -19.06 66.37
C ARG A 116 5.49 -18.53 66.83
N LEU A 117 6.55 -18.71 65.99
CA LEU A 117 7.87 -18.24 66.32
C LEU A 117 8.00 -16.70 66.35
N LYS A 118 7.18 -16.04 65.54
CA LYS A 118 7.10 -14.54 65.58
C LYS A 118 6.74 -14.00 66.96
N VAL A 119 5.78 -14.61 67.65
CA VAL A 119 5.38 -14.22 69.01
C VAL A 119 6.57 -14.35 69.97
N VAL A 120 7.34 -15.43 69.86
CA VAL A 120 8.54 -15.71 70.71
C VAL A 120 9.66 -14.75 70.36
N HIS A 121 9.86 -14.44 69.09
CA HIS A 121 10.88 -13.46 68.65
C HIS A 121 10.55 -12.07 69.14
N ASP A 122 9.28 -11.64 69.00
CA ASP A 122 8.84 -10.31 69.43
C ASP A 122 8.95 -10.10 70.97
N SER A 123 8.94 -11.20 71.74
CA SER A 123 9.23 -11.22 73.19
C SER A 123 10.72 -11.20 73.55
N GLY A 124 11.61 -11.25 72.54
CA GLY A 124 13.07 -11.33 72.72
C GLY A 124 13.60 -12.69 73.16
N ALA A 125 12.78 -13.71 73.18
CA ALA A 125 13.15 -15.07 73.62
C ALA A 125 13.69 -15.99 72.50
N LEU A 126 13.74 -15.52 71.24
CA LEU A 126 14.26 -16.27 70.08
C LEU A 126 15.54 -15.62 69.55
N SER A 127 16.54 -16.42 69.22
CA SER A 127 17.75 -15.92 68.59
C SER A 127 17.50 -15.49 67.12
N ASP A 128 18.18 -14.41 66.70
CA ASP A 128 18.08 -13.87 65.34
C ASP A 128 18.39 -14.94 64.27
N VAL A 129 19.35 -15.87 64.54
CA VAL A 129 19.70 -16.95 63.62
C VAL A 129 18.50 -17.86 63.34
N LYS A 130 17.77 -18.27 64.40
CA LYS A 130 16.55 -19.09 64.27
C LYS A 130 15.42 -18.34 63.60
N TRP A 131 15.31 -17.06 63.84
CA TRP A 131 14.33 -16.21 63.17
C TRP A 131 14.59 -16.17 61.66
N VAL A 132 15.82 -15.85 61.22
CA VAL A 132 16.22 -15.80 59.81
C VAL A 132 16.04 -17.17 59.14
N GLU A 133 16.36 -18.28 59.87
CA GLU A 133 16.12 -19.64 59.34
C GLU A 133 14.62 -19.87 59.05
N MET A 134 13.72 -19.40 59.91
CA MET A 134 12.29 -19.58 59.72
C MET A 134 11.74 -18.69 58.61
N GLU A 135 12.19 -17.45 58.48
CA GLU A 135 11.87 -16.58 57.37
C GLU A 135 12.27 -17.22 56.04
N THR A 136 13.48 -17.75 55.99
CA THR A 136 14.01 -18.45 54.80
C THR A 136 13.17 -19.68 54.44
N LYS A 137 12.74 -20.48 55.43
CA LYS A 137 11.85 -21.63 55.21
C LYS A 137 10.48 -21.20 54.68
N LEU A 138 9.91 -20.13 55.23
CA LEU A 138 8.62 -19.57 54.75
C LEU A 138 8.74 -19.09 53.30
N GLN A 139 9.80 -18.35 53.00
CA GLN A 139 10.06 -17.84 51.66
C GLN A 139 10.25 -18.99 50.67
N GLN A 140 11.01 -20.05 51.04
CA GLN A 140 11.22 -21.23 50.18
C GLN A 140 9.90 -21.95 49.91
N ALA A 141 9.07 -22.19 50.94
CA ALA A 141 7.76 -22.84 50.80
C ALA A 141 6.79 -22.00 49.92
N ASN A 142 6.83 -20.67 50.07
CA ASN A 142 6.04 -19.75 49.24
C ASN A 142 6.46 -19.83 47.77
N SER A 143 7.76 -19.83 47.49
CA SER A 143 8.29 -19.97 46.14
C SER A 143 7.89 -21.30 45.48
N MET A 144 7.98 -22.41 46.25
CA MET A 144 7.55 -23.73 45.75
C MET A 144 6.06 -23.78 45.42
N ALA A 145 5.20 -23.20 46.26
CA ALA A 145 3.78 -23.12 46.00
C ALA A 145 3.46 -22.24 44.74
N GLN A 146 4.18 -21.13 44.55
CA GLN A 146 4.03 -20.31 43.34
C GLN A 146 4.43 -21.07 42.07
N ILE A 147 5.56 -21.78 42.07
CA ILE A 147 6.00 -22.64 40.97
C ILE A 147 4.96 -23.69 40.62
N ALA A 148 4.46 -24.43 41.66
CA ALA A 148 3.47 -25.47 41.45
C ALA A 148 2.12 -24.92 40.90
N ARG A 149 1.71 -23.72 41.36
CA ARG A 149 0.54 -23.01 40.82
C ARG A 149 0.72 -22.64 39.38
N LYS A 150 1.89 -22.06 39.03
CA LYS A 150 2.20 -21.71 37.63
C LYS A 150 2.19 -22.94 36.74
N ASN A 151 2.75 -24.06 37.17
CA ASN A 151 2.74 -25.31 36.41
C ASN A 151 1.33 -25.82 36.15
N LEU A 152 0.40 -25.67 37.10
CA LEU A 152 -1.00 -26.02 36.90
C LEU A 152 -1.71 -25.06 35.95
N GLU A 153 -1.45 -23.77 36.05
CA GLU A 153 -1.99 -22.76 35.12
C GLU A 153 -1.54 -23.05 33.70
N ASP A 154 -0.25 -23.41 33.49
CA ASP A 154 0.34 -23.73 32.19
C ASP A 154 -0.23 -25.00 31.53
N CYS A 155 -0.99 -25.82 32.29
CA CYS A 155 -1.78 -26.91 31.73
C CYS A 155 -3.06 -26.47 31.01
N THR A 156 -3.39 -25.18 31.04
CA THR A 156 -4.55 -24.63 30.32
C THR A 156 -4.07 -23.55 29.35
N LEU A 157 -4.46 -23.72 28.08
CA LEU A 157 -4.13 -22.77 27.03
C LEU A 157 -5.23 -21.75 26.91
N TYR A 158 -4.87 -20.47 26.94
CA TYR A 158 -5.77 -19.34 26.80
C TYR A 158 -5.43 -18.50 25.56
N ALA A 159 -6.46 -17.86 24.98
CA ALA A 159 -6.28 -16.94 23.87
C ALA A 159 -5.57 -15.64 24.34
N PRO A 160 -4.40 -15.25 23.78
CA PRO A 160 -3.70 -14.04 24.18
C PRO A 160 -4.36 -12.75 23.64
N PHE A 161 -5.18 -12.87 22.59
CA PHE A 161 -5.98 -11.80 21.98
C PHE A 161 -7.26 -12.36 21.39
N SER A 162 -8.24 -11.52 21.11
CA SER A 162 -9.48 -11.89 20.41
C SER A 162 -9.21 -12.11 18.92
N GLY A 163 -9.82 -13.14 18.32
CA GLY A 163 -9.58 -13.46 16.93
C GLY A 163 -10.34 -14.71 16.47
N VAL A 164 -9.84 -15.34 15.42
CA VAL A 164 -10.41 -16.56 14.84
C VAL A 164 -9.36 -17.67 14.90
N VAL A 165 -9.78 -18.87 15.26
CA VAL A 165 -8.96 -20.07 15.21
C VAL A 165 -8.75 -20.45 13.73
N SER A 166 -7.54 -20.28 13.22
CA SER A 166 -7.21 -20.57 11.82
C SER A 166 -6.99 -22.08 11.59
N SER A 167 -6.30 -22.74 12.49
CA SER A 167 -6.09 -24.20 12.42
C SER A 167 -5.90 -24.83 13.79
N VAL A 168 -6.23 -26.11 13.89
CA VAL A 168 -5.99 -26.96 15.04
C VAL A 168 -5.19 -28.18 14.58
N ASN A 169 -3.94 -28.27 15.02
CA ASN A 169 -3.00 -29.26 14.52
C ASN A 169 -3.04 -30.60 15.26
N MET A 170 -3.70 -30.66 16.43
CA MET A 170 -3.72 -31.85 17.28
C MET A 170 -5.11 -32.13 17.84
N GLY A 171 -5.48 -33.41 17.87
CA GLY A 171 -6.76 -33.90 18.42
C GLY A 171 -6.70 -34.27 19.90
N VAL A 172 -7.85 -34.34 20.53
CA VAL A 172 -8.02 -34.85 21.91
C VAL A 172 -7.47 -36.27 22.00
N GLY A 173 -6.70 -36.54 23.05
CA GLY A 173 -6.01 -37.82 23.25
C GLY A 173 -4.57 -37.85 22.81
N SER A 174 -4.11 -36.91 21.97
CA SER A 174 -2.72 -36.79 21.54
C SER A 174 -1.80 -36.46 22.71
N HIS A 175 -0.59 -36.98 22.67
CA HIS A 175 0.47 -36.63 23.61
C HIS A 175 1.32 -35.48 23.01
N LEU A 176 1.37 -34.36 23.73
CA LEU A 176 2.02 -33.12 23.29
C LEU A 176 3.42 -33.02 23.89
N LEU A 177 4.34 -32.56 23.07
CA LEU A 177 5.65 -32.14 23.54
C LEU A 177 5.65 -30.68 24.00
N PRO A 178 6.52 -30.28 24.93
CA PRO A 178 6.68 -28.87 25.29
C PRO A 178 6.91 -27.99 24.06
N SER A 179 6.27 -26.82 24.02
CA SER A 179 6.36 -25.84 22.92
C SER A 179 5.84 -26.32 21.55
N GLN A 180 5.18 -27.48 21.49
CA GLN A 180 4.53 -27.94 20.26
C GLN A 180 3.29 -27.10 19.99
N GLY A 181 3.25 -26.42 18.81
CA GLY A 181 2.13 -25.59 18.40
C GLY A 181 0.89 -26.40 18.05
N ILE A 182 -0.23 -26.07 18.68
CA ILE A 182 -1.49 -26.83 18.54
C ILE A 182 -2.64 -26.01 17.95
N VAL A 183 -2.73 -24.72 18.26
CA VAL A 183 -3.79 -23.83 17.79
C VAL A 183 -3.16 -22.60 17.16
N ARG A 184 -3.50 -22.33 15.91
CA ARG A 184 -3.15 -21.06 15.26
C ARG A 184 -4.30 -20.07 15.42
N LEU A 185 -4.03 -18.98 16.11
CA LEU A 185 -4.98 -17.88 16.33
C LEU A 185 -4.57 -16.69 15.47
N ILE A 186 -5.51 -16.14 14.71
CA ILE A 186 -5.32 -14.94 13.90
C ILE A 186 -6.27 -13.83 14.35
N SER A 187 -5.80 -12.58 14.34
CA SER A 187 -6.65 -11.43 14.56
C SER A 187 -7.26 -10.99 13.22
N THR A 188 -8.57 -10.77 13.22
CA THR A 188 -9.33 -10.40 12.02
C THR A 188 -9.99 -9.03 12.09
N ASP A 189 -9.91 -8.31 13.22
CA ASP A 189 -10.54 -6.99 13.40
C ASP A 189 -9.92 -5.93 12.51
N THR A 190 -8.63 -6.08 12.24
CA THR A 190 -7.84 -5.27 11.33
C THR A 190 -7.02 -6.20 10.44
N MET A 191 -7.09 -5.99 9.14
CA MET A 191 -6.32 -6.74 8.15
C MET A 191 -5.20 -5.88 7.59
N LEU A 192 -4.17 -6.50 7.09
CA LEU A 192 -3.08 -5.84 6.36
C LEU A 192 -3.14 -6.25 4.90
N VAL A 193 -2.92 -5.29 4.01
CA VAL A 193 -2.62 -5.55 2.61
C VAL A 193 -1.13 -5.49 2.43
N LYS A 194 -0.53 -6.59 2.04
CA LYS A 194 0.86 -6.63 1.61
C LYS A 194 0.93 -6.19 0.15
N LEU A 195 1.61 -5.09 -0.11
CA LEU A 195 1.93 -4.57 -1.43
C LEU A 195 3.43 -4.72 -1.66
N ASP A 196 3.81 -5.18 -2.85
CA ASP A 196 5.20 -5.24 -3.26
C ASP A 196 5.44 -4.08 -4.25
N ILE A 197 6.13 -3.03 -3.78
CA ILE A 197 6.31 -1.76 -4.49
C ILE A 197 7.67 -1.74 -5.19
N PRO A 198 7.74 -1.42 -6.49
CA PRO A 198 9.00 -1.28 -7.21
C PRO A 198 9.91 -0.19 -6.62
N GLU A 199 11.23 -0.34 -6.79
CA GLU A 199 12.24 0.59 -6.29
C GLU A 199 12.01 2.03 -6.78
N ASN A 200 11.57 2.20 -8.02
CA ASN A 200 11.33 3.54 -8.60
C ASN A 200 10.19 4.29 -7.89
N ASP A 201 9.23 3.57 -7.30
CA ASP A 201 8.01 4.15 -6.75
C ASP A 201 8.06 4.30 -5.22
N ILE A 202 8.94 3.54 -4.54
CA ILE A 202 8.97 3.48 -3.07
C ILE A 202 9.27 4.83 -2.41
N SER A 203 10.00 5.72 -3.11
CA SER A 203 10.34 7.06 -2.63
C SER A 203 9.11 7.96 -2.45
N TYR A 204 8.04 7.71 -3.20
CA TYR A 204 6.81 8.51 -3.17
C TYR A 204 5.78 8.00 -2.17
N ILE A 205 6.06 6.90 -1.47
CA ILE A 205 5.15 6.29 -0.50
C ILE A 205 5.60 6.63 0.91
N GLU A 206 4.69 7.21 1.68
CA GLU A 206 4.93 7.62 3.06
C GLU A 206 4.03 6.85 4.03
N VAL A 207 4.55 6.59 5.24
CA VAL A 207 3.75 6.02 6.33
C VAL A 207 2.70 7.05 6.76
N GLY A 208 1.45 6.59 6.94
CA GLY A 208 0.29 7.45 7.23
C GLY A 208 -0.48 7.90 5.99
N GLN A 209 0.01 7.62 4.78
CA GLN A 209 -0.66 7.96 3.54
C GLN A 209 -1.94 7.14 3.36
N SER A 210 -3.01 7.80 2.87
CA SER A 210 -4.28 7.14 2.55
C SER A 210 -4.18 6.37 1.24
N VAL A 211 -4.79 5.18 1.20
CA VAL A 211 -4.78 4.26 0.07
C VAL A 211 -6.20 3.77 -0.18
N ASP A 212 -6.66 3.82 -1.41
CA ASP A 212 -7.92 3.23 -1.81
C ASP A 212 -7.69 1.76 -2.21
N VAL A 213 -8.27 0.85 -1.45
CA VAL A 213 -8.10 -0.60 -1.67
C VAL A 213 -9.38 -1.20 -2.21
N GLN A 214 -9.31 -1.70 -3.43
CA GLN A 214 -10.39 -2.43 -4.09
C GLN A 214 -10.22 -3.93 -3.84
N VAL A 215 -11.14 -4.54 -3.09
CA VAL A 215 -11.13 -5.97 -2.78
C VAL A 215 -11.92 -6.73 -3.84
N LEU A 216 -11.22 -7.43 -4.73
CA LEU A 216 -11.82 -8.08 -5.90
C LEU A 216 -12.88 -9.12 -5.56
N PRO A 217 -12.67 -10.07 -4.58
CA PRO A 217 -13.68 -11.07 -4.23
C PRO A 217 -14.96 -10.48 -3.62
N LEU A 218 -14.92 -9.26 -3.11
CA LEU A 218 -16.09 -8.55 -2.54
C LEU A 218 -16.77 -7.65 -3.59
N LYS A 219 -16.92 -8.14 -4.83
CA LYS A 219 -17.51 -7.40 -5.97
C LYS A 219 -16.81 -6.06 -6.23
N GLY A 220 -15.52 -5.99 -5.96
CA GLY A 220 -14.74 -4.77 -6.14
C GLY A 220 -15.04 -3.66 -5.13
N LYS A 221 -15.52 -3.99 -3.93
CA LYS A 221 -15.75 -3.01 -2.85
C LYS A 221 -14.46 -2.22 -2.57
N ILE A 222 -14.57 -0.89 -2.62
CA ILE A 222 -13.46 0.01 -2.33
C ILE A 222 -13.50 0.35 -0.84
N MET A 223 -12.36 0.23 -0.18
CA MET A 223 -12.16 0.54 1.23
C MET A 223 -10.96 1.46 1.38
N LYS A 224 -11.04 2.40 2.32
CA LYS A 224 -9.91 3.27 2.63
C LYS A 224 -9.01 2.58 3.64
N GLY A 225 -7.73 2.50 3.29
CA GLY A 225 -6.66 2.04 4.15
C GLY A 225 -5.63 3.13 4.40
N VAL A 226 -4.69 2.81 5.28
CA VAL A 226 -3.58 3.70 5.62
C VAL A 226 -2.28 2.90 5.55
N VAL A 227 -1.24 3.48 4.96
CA VAL A 227 0.11 2.88 4.97
C VAL A 227 0.60 2.80 6.41
N ALA A 228 0.64 1.59 6.97
CA ALA A 228 1.04 1.37 8.35
C ALA A 228 2.56 1.18 8.48
N ARG A 229 3.18 0.52 7.51
CA ARG A 229 4.61 0.19 7.53
C ARG A 229 5.19 0.13 6.13
N LYS A 230 6.44 0.55 6.00
CA LYS A 230 7.28 0.43 4.81
C LYS A 230 8.59 -0.21 5.23
N TRP A 231 9.00 -1.29 4.55
CA TRP A 231 10.29 -1.93 4.84
C TRP A 231 11.44 -1.13 4.23
N ALA A 232 12.57 -1.13 4.92
CA ALA A 232 13.79 -0.51 4.43
C ALA A 232 14.59 -1.43 3.49
N ASP A 233 14.34 -2.74 3.57
CA ASP A 233 15.04 -3.74 2.78
C ASP A 233 14.17 -4.19 1.60
N ALA A 234 14.76 -4.21 0.41
CA ALA A 234 14.13 -4.78 -0.77
C ALA A 234 14.21 -6.31 -0.76
N ASP A 235 13.24 -6.96 -1.35
CA ASP A 235 13.35 -8.37 -1.73
C ASP A 235 14.37 -8.50 -2.86
N ASN A 236 15.43 -9.27 -2.61
CA ASN A 236 16.57 -9.39 -3.53
C ASN A 236 16.22 -10.06 -4.87
N LEU A 237 15.11 -10.77 -4.94
CA LEU A 237 14.70 -11.48 -6.15
C LEU A 237 13.78 -10.64 -7.04
N SER A 238 12.85 -9.92 -6.42
CA SER A 238 11.84 -9.11 -7.13
C SER A 238 12.22 -7.63 -7.26
N HIS A 239 13.24 -7.15 -6.55
CA HIS A 239 13.61 -5.73 -6.44
C HIS A 239 12.43 -4.84 -6.01
N THR A 240 11.59 -5.37 -5.11
CA THR A 240 10.42 -4.65 -4.57
C THR A 240 10.56 -4.46 -3.07
N TYR A 241 9.93 -3.40 -2.59
CA TYR A 241 9.86 -3.08 -1.16
C TYR A 241 8.48 -3.45 -0.63
N PRO A 242 8.39 -4.31 0.40
CA PRO A 242 7.11 -4.62 1.02
C PRO A 242 6.54 -3.38 1.73
N VAL A 243 5.28 -3.07 1.44
CA VAL A 243 4.50 -2.02 2.11
C VAL A 243 3.24 -2.66 2.68
N MET A 244 2.93 -2.35 3.94
CA MET A 244 1.71 -2.84 4.59
C MET A 244 0.70 -1.70 4.73
N VAL A 245 -0.47 -1.92 4.18
CA VAL A 245 -1.62 -1.02 4.30
C VAL A 245 -2.63 -1.62 5.26
N GLU A 246 -2.97 -0.88 6.30
CA GLU A 246 -3.95 -1.30 7.31
C GLU A 246 -5.37 -1.01 6.85
N LEU A 247 -6.25 -2.03 6.96
CA LEU A 247 -7.67 -1.96 6.63
C LEU A 247 -8.52 -2.37 7.82
N PRO A 248 -9.53 -1.58 8.22
CA PRO A 248 -10.49 -1.99 9.23
C PRO A 248 -11.41 -3.10 8.69
N ASN A 249 -11.66 -4.13 9.49
CA ASN A 249 -12.49 -5.28 9.13
C ASN A 249 -13.58 -5.54 10.19
N LYS A 250 -14.34 -4.51 10.53
CA LYS A 250 -15.37 -4.58 11.59
C LYS A 250 -16.47 -5.58 11.29
N ASP A 251 -16.82 -5.76 10.03
CA ASP A 251 -17.84 -6.69 9.55
C ASP A 251 -17.33 -8.14 9.39
N GLY A 252 -16.01 -8.34 9.48
CA GLY A 252 -15.37 -9.65 9.29
C GLY A 252 -15.42 -10.18 7.85
N SER A 253 -15.73 -9.33 6.87
CA SER A 253 -15.85 -9.72 5.46
C SER A 253 -14.51 -9.95 4.77
N LEU A 254 -13.43 -9.34 5.28
CA LEU A 254 -12.08 -9.51 4.77
C LEU A 254 -11.47 -10.79 5.32
N LEU A 255 -10.99 -11.65 4.43
CA LEU A 255 -10.32 -12.89 4.79
C LEU A 255 -8.87 -12.87 4.30
N THR A 256 -7.98 -13.54 5.03
CA THR A 256 -6.58 -13.75 4.64
C THR A 256 -6.52 -14.48 3.29
N GLY A 257 -5.60 -14.05 2.42
CA GLY A 257 -5.42 -14.60 1.08
C GLY A 257 -6.28 -13.95 -0.02
N MET A 258 -7.20 -13.03 0.31
CA MET A 258 -7.93 -12.28 -0.70
C MET A 258 -7.00 -11.36 -1.48
N VAL A 259 -7.16 -11.35 -2.81
CA VAL A 259 -6.43 -10.44 -3.70
C VAL A 259 -7.16 -9.10 -3.78
N CYS A 260 -6.39 -8.03 -3.77
CA CYS A 260 -6.89 -6.66 -3.85
C CYS A 260 -6.01 -5.81 -4.77
N LYS A 261 -6.56 -4.68 -5.21
CA LYS A 261 -5.88 -3.64 -5.96
C LYS A 261 -5.83 -2.38 -5.09
N ALA A 262 -4.63 -1.91 -4.80
CA ALA A 262 -4.41 -0.69 -4.04
C ALA A 262 -4.08 0.46 -4.99
N SER A 263 -4.82 1.56 -4.87
CA SER A 263 -4.59 2.81 -5.59
C SER A 263 -3.99 3.81 -4.61
N ILE A 264 -2.73 4.17 -4.84
CA ILE A 264 -1.99 5.11 -4.01
C ILE A 264 -1.90 6.44 -4.75
N HIS A 265 -2.39 7.50 -4.12
CA HIS A 265 -2.28 8.86 -4.64
C HIS A 265 -0.89 9.41 -4.27
N THR A 266 0.00 9.46 -5.23
CA THR A 266 1.31 10.06 -5.03
C THR A 266 1.27 11.53 -5.47
N LYS A 267 1.80 12.42 -4.66
CA LYS A 267 2.05 13.79 -5.09
C LYS A 267 3.13 13.72 -6.15
N GLY A 268 2.77 13.99 -7.40
CA GLY A 268 3.75 14.08 -8.48
C GLY A 268 4.85 15.05 -8.08
N VAL A 269 6.09 14.71 -8.37
CA VAL A 269 7.22 15.63 -8.26
C VAL A 269 6.86 16.85 -9.11
N GLY A 270 6.83 18.02 -8.50
CA GLY A 270 6.21 19.22 -9.01
C GLY A 270 6.61 19.59 -10.45
N GLY A 271 5.68 20.21 -11.17
CA GLY A 271 5.93 20.84 -12.46
C GLY A 271 5.73 19.96 -13.69
N ASN A 272 5.26 18.72 -13.56
CA ASN A 272 5.04 17.88 -14.73
C ASN A 272 3.83 18.35 -15.53
N MET A 273 4.08 18.89 -16.71
CA MET A 273 3.05 19.30 -17.65
C MET A 273 2.47 18.06 -18.33
N VAL A 274 1.18 17.83 -18.19
CA VAL A 274 0.49 16.71 -18.87
C VAL A 274 -0.17 17.24 -20.12
N ILE A 275 0.10 16.61 -21.26
CA ILE A 275 -0.54 16.91 -22.54
C ILE A 275 -1.31 15.68 -23.04
N PRO A 276 -2.45 15.87 -23.74
CA PRO A 276 -3.14 14.74 -24.37
C PRO A 276 -2.18 14.00 -25.33
N TYR A 277 -2.17 12.67 -25.26
CA TYR A 277 -1.27 11.85 -26.10
C TYR A 277 -1.43 12.13 -27.60
N GLN A 278 -2.63 12.59 -28.00
CA GLN A 278 -2.93 12.97 -29.38
C GLN A 278 -2.12 14.17 -29.86
N ALA A 279 -1.62 15.03 -28.97
CA ALA A 279 -0.83 16.21 -29.33
C ALA A 279 0.62 15.86 -29.73
N VAL A 280 1.12 14.69 -29.29
CA VAL A 280 2.49 14.26 -29.54
C VAL A 280 2.62 13.67 -30.95
N GLN A 281 3.60 14.14 -31.70
CA GLN A 281 4.00 13.58 -33.00
C GLN A 281 5.34 12.86 -32.88
N LEU A 282 5.37 11.62 -33.35
CA LEU A 282 6.58 10.81 -33.41
C LEU A 282 7.23 11.02 -34.78
N MET A 283 8.49 11.44 -34.78
CA MET A 283 9.31 11.58 -35.98
C MET A 283 10.61 10.78 -35.84
N PRO A 284 11.31 10.46 -36.92
CA PRO A 284 12.55 9.68 -36.88
C PRO A 284 13.62 10.25 -35.94
N ASP A 285 13.63 11.57 -35.76
CA ASP A 285 14.60 12.34 -35.00
C ASP A 285 14.10 12.74 -33.57
N GLY A 286 12.87 12.38 -33.21
CA GLY A 286 12.37 12.67 -31.88
C GLY A 286 10.86 12.84 -31.77
N ARG A 287 10.44 13.38 -30.62
CA ARG A 287 9.04 13.65 -30.31
C ARG A 287 8.81 15.15 -30.35
N TYR A 288 7.71 15.54 -31.00
CA TYR A 288 7.40 16.95 -31.27
C TYR A 288 5.94 17.25 -30.94
N VAL A 289 5.66 18.49 -30.60
CA VAL A 289 4.33 19.07 -30.49
C VAL A 289 4.24 20.34 -31.30
N TRP A 290 3.05 20.71 -31.74
CA TRP A 290 2.78 22.00 -32.35
C TRP A 290 2.28 22.98 -31.29
N CYS A 291 2.95 24.11 -31.16
CA CYS A 291 2.56 25.23 -30.29
C CYS A 291 2.03 26.39 -31.13
N VAL A 292 1.17 27.21 -30.53
CA VAL A 292 0.72 28.47 -31.14
C VAL A 292 1.48 29.64 -30.50
N GLU A 293 2.29 30.32 -31.27
CA GLU A 293 3.04 31.50 -30.84
C GLU A 293 2.65 32.69 -31.73
N SER A 294 2.08 33.75 -31.15
CA SER A 294 1.67 34.95 -31.88
C SER A 294 0.79 34.66 -33.11
N GLY A 295 -0.13 33.69 -33.03
CA GLY A 295 -1.03 33.30 -34.12
C GLY A 295 -0.39 32.45 -35.21
N LYS A 296 0.83 31.95 -35.02
CA LYS A 296 1.54 31.04 -35.91
C LYS A 296 1.80 29.70 -35.24
N SER A 297 1.87 28.66 -36.05
CA SER A 297 2.26 27.32 -35.58
C SER A 297 3.77 27.16 -35.58
N THR A 298 4.31 26.76 -34.44
CA THR A 298 5.73 26.46 -34.23
C THR A 298 5.88 25.04 -33.75
N ARG A 299 6.76 24.28 -34.38
CA ARG A 299 7.07 22.91 -33.97
C ARG A 299 8.13 22.92 -32.88
N ARG A 300 7.82 22.30 -31.74
CA ARG A 300 8.71 22.25 -30.60
C ARG A 300 9.05 20.82 -30.22
N ARG A 301 10.35 20.53 -30.02
CA ARG A 301 10.80 19.23 -29.56
C ARG A 301 10.50 19.08 -28.08
N VAL A 302 9.98 17.91 -27.68
CA VAL A 302 9.64 17.62 -26.31
C VAL A 302 10.24 16.30 -25.85
N THR A 303 10.58 16.22 -24.57
CA THR A 303 10.90 14.96 -23.91
C THR A 303 9.69 14.53 -23.12
N ILE A 304 9.21 13.31 -23.37
CA ILE A 304 8.07 12.74 -22.63
C ILE A 304 8.58 11.79 -21.56
N GLY A 305 7.92 11.80 -20.41
CA GLY A 305 8.08 10.88 -19.30
C GLY A 305 6.95 9.82 -19.27
N ASP A 306 6.43 9.57 -18.09
CA ASP A 306 5.41 8.55 -17.85
C ASP A 306 4.04 8.92 -18.43
N PHE A 307 3.18 7.90 -18.57
CA PHE A 307 1.78 8.09 -18.96
C PHE A 307 0.93 8.45 -17.75
N ALA A 308 0.18 9.54 -17.86
CA ALA A 308 -0.83 9.94 -16.89
C ALA A 308 -2.22 9.47 -17.33
N SER A 309 -3.20 9.48 -16.43
CA SER A 309 -4.58 9.03 -16.71
C SER A 309 -5.25 9.78 -17.85
N ASN A 310 -4.86 11.03 -18.11
CA ASN A 310 -5.42 11.93 -19.12
C ASN A 310 -4.43 12.35 -20.23
N GLY A 311 -3.22 11.76 -20.27
CA GLY A 311 -2.22 12.12 -21.29
C GLY A 311 -0.82 11.61 -21.01
N VAL A 312 0.16 12.35 -21.47
CA VAL A 312 1.60 12.07 -21.34
C VAL A 312 2.26 13.20 -20.59
N VAL A 313 3.10 12.85 -19.64
CA VAL A 313 3.93 13.79 -18.89
C VAL A 313 5.02 14.33 -19.80
N VAL A 314 5.17 15.64 -19.90
CA VAL A 314 6.29 16.30 -20.59
C VAL A 314 7.29 16.77 -19.56
N THR A 315 8.50 16.21 -19.65
CA THR A 315 9.61 16.54 -18.72
C THR A 315 10.45 17.71 -19.18
N SER A 316 10.44 18.02 -20.48
CA SER A 316 11.12 19.21 -21.02
C SER A 316 10.58 19.61 -22.39
N GLY A 317 10.77 20.91 -22.76
CA GLY A 317 10.39 21.43 -24.05
C GLY A 317 9.10 22.26 -24.10
N LEU A 318 8.35 22.35 -23.00
CA LEU A 318 7.18 23.21 -22.85
C LEU A 318 7.32 24.10 -21.62
N ALA A 319 6.63 25.23 -21.63
CA ALA A 319 6.48 26.13 -20.50
C ALA A 319 5.00 26.29 -20.12
N ALA A 320 4.76 26.66 -18.87
CA ALA A 320 3.42 27.02 -18.43
C ALA A 320 2.88 28.21 -19.24
N GLY A 321 1.62 28.10 -19.69
CA GLY A 321 1.02 29.09 -20.59
C GLY A 321 1.13 28.75 -22.07
N ASP A 322 1.97 27.78 -22.47
CA ASP A 322 2.06 27.35 -23.86
C ASP A 322 0.71 26.80 -24.36
N SER A 323 0.37 27.15 -25.59
CA SER A 323 -0.84 26.66 -26.26
C SER A 323 -0.47 25.56 -27.25
N VAL A 324 -0.72 24.30 -26.86
CA VAL A 324 -0.40 23.12 -27.67
C VAL A 324 -1.59 22.73 -28.53
N ILE A 325 -1.35 22.50 -29.84
CA ILE A 325 -2.37 22.11 -30.80
C ILE A 325 -2.71 20.62 -30.60
N ILE A 326 -3.98 20.34 -30.31
CA ILE A 326 -4.51 18.98 -30.15
C ILE A 326 -5.12 18.50 -31.46
N ASP A 327 -5.99 19.34 -32.07
CA ASP A 327 -6.66 19.00 -33.31
C ASP A 327 -6.33 20.02 -34.43
N GLY A 328 -6.39 19.57 -35.68
CA GLY A 328 -5.97 20.36 -36.84
C GLY A 328 -4.47 20.27 -37.20
N ARG A 329 -3.68 19.53 -36.40
CA ARG A 329 -2.22 19.39 -36.54
C ARG A 329 -1.74 18.88 -37.90
N GLN A 330 -2.58 18.12 -38.62
CA GLN A 330 -2.26 17.58 -39.95
C GLN A 330 -2.23 18.65 -41.05
N LYS A 331 -2.81 19.83 -40.80
CA LYS A 331 -2.92 20.94 -41.74
C LYS A 331 -1.97 22.08 -41.46
N VAL A 332 -1.26 22.03 -40.30
CA VAL A 332 -0.32 23.07 -39.90
C VAL A 332 1.09 22.76 -40.41
N TYR A 333 1.86 23.82 -40.67
CA TYR A 333 3.26 23.76 -41.05
C TYR A 333 4.04 24.85 -40.31
N GLU A 334 5.34 24.74 -40.26
CA GLU A 334 6.19 25.68 -39.53
C GLU A 334 5.96 27.13 -40.01
N GLY A 335 5.64 28.03 -39.06
CA GLY A 335 5.33 29.43 -39.34
C GLY A 335 3.98 29.71 -39.98
N GLY A 336 3.10 28.66 -40.15
CA GLY A 336 1.77 28.80 -40.73
C GLY A 336 0.82 29.59 -39.83
N GLN A 337 -0.05 30.46 -40.43
CA GLN A 337 -1.08 31.18 -39.67
C GLN A 337 -2.17 30.22 -39.18
N VAL A 338 -2.49 30.33 -37.92
CA VAL A 338 -3.52 29.50 -37.28
C VAL A 338 -4.56 30.37 -36.57
N SER A 339 -5.80 29.92 -36.61
CA SER A 339 -6.93 30.50 -35.87
C SER A 339 -7.40 29.52 -34.81
N VAL A 340 -7.31 29.91 -33.55
CA VAL A 340 -7.74 29.08 -32.41
C VAL A 340 -9.24 29.12 -32.31
N CYS A 341 -9.91 27.99 -32.55
CA CYS A 341 -11.35 27.85 -32.47
C CYS A 341 -11.86 27.46 -31.08
N THR A 342 -11.08 26.63 -30.35
CA THR A 342 -11.46 26.15 -29.02
C THR A 342 -10.23 26.06 -28.14
N LYS A 343 -10.31 26.61 -26.92
CA LYS A 343 -9.32 26.43 -25.88
C LYS A 343 -9.84 25.40 -24.89
N LEU A 344 -9.16 24.27 -24.77
CA LEU A 344 -9.41 23.30 -23.70
C LEU A 344 -8.49 23.65 -22.53
N SER A 345 -9.08 23.90 -21.37
CA SER A 345 -8.35 23.99 -20.12
C SER A 345 -8.12 22.56 -19.62
N ASN A 346 -6.87 22.17 -19.43
CA ASN A 346 -6.57 20.93 -18.71
C ASN A 346 -6.86 21.18 -17.22
N ASN A 347 -7.99 20.66 -16.76
CA ASN A 347 -8.34 20.57 -15.33
C ASN A 347 -7.80 19.27 -14.77
#